data_9150d14804078d2ed244e3e248e6764f
#
_entry.id   9150d14804078d2ed244e3e248e6764f
#
_cell.length_a   1.000
_cell.length_b   1.000
_cell.length_c   1.000
_cell.angle_alpha   90.00
_cell.angle_beta   90.00
_cell.angle_gamma   90.00
#
_symmetry.space_group_name_H-M   'P 1'
#
loop_
_entity.id
_entity.type
_entity.pdbx_description
1 polymer ?
#
loop_
_entity_poly.entity_id
_entity_poly.type
_entity_poly.pdbx_seq_one_letter_code
_entity_poly.pdbx_strand_id
1 'polypeptide(L)'
;MIGAAAREVEAAGLKVAVADPAEGYLETSWYDIRTRATVTGRARDLDQVVKVRFFADPVAGKTRLAAECVRRIADDPSEPERDLERMVPDSSPGRILLDGIVGRLRAAYPAAAAPLR
;
A
#
# COMPACT_ATOMS: atom_id res chain seq x y z
N MET A 1 -4.47 14.12 -4.14
CA MET A 1 -3.81 13.27 -3.11
C MET A 1 -3.41 11.89 -3.64
N ILE A 2 -4.26 11.24 -4.40
CA ILE A 2 -3.92 9.93 -4.99
C ILE A 2 -2.70 10.01 -5.91
N GLY A 3 -2.57 11.05 -6.71
CA GLY A 3 -1.38 11.25 -7.54
C GLY A 3 -0.11 11.41 -6.71
N ALA A 4 -0.19 12.09 -5.58
CA ALA A 4 0.96 12.22 -4.67
C ALA A 4 1.32 10.88 -4.02
N ALA A 5 0.31 10.11 -3.61
CA ALA A 5 0.52 8.77 -3.06
C ALA A 5 1.17 7.86 -4.11
N ALA A 6 0.71 7.92 -5.36
CA ALA A 6 1.30 7.14 -6.45
C ALA A 6 2.79 7.45 -6.63
N ARG A 7 3.16 8.74 -6.60
CA ARG A 7 4.57 9.12 -6.72
C ARG A 7 5.40 8.60 -5.55
N GLU A 8 4.86 8.63 -4.33
CA GLU A 8 5.61 8.15 -3.17
C GLU A 8 5.79 6.63 -3.15
N VAL A 9 4.78 5.86 -3.57
CA VAL A 9 4.94 4.41 -3.65
C VAL A 9 5.93 4.04 -4.75
N GLU A 10 5.90 4.75 -5.89
CA GLU A 10 6.87 4.51 -6.96
C GLU A 10 8.28 4.87 -6.53
N ALA A 11 8.45 5.97 -5.78
CA ALA A 11 9.75 6.35 -5.23
C ALA A 11 10.29 5.31 -4.25
N ALA A 12 9.42 4.59 -3.58
CA ALA A 12 9.80 3.50 -2.68
C ALA A 12 10.07 2.18 -3.41
N GLY A 13 9.89 2.13 -4.72
CA GLY A 13 10.16 0.96 -5.54
C GLY A 13 8.96 0.09 -5.86
N LEU A 14 7.77 0.47 -5.41
CA LEU A 14 6.55 -0.29 -5.69
C LEU A 14 5.94 0.15 -7.02
N LYS A 15 5.21 -0.77 -7.65
CA LYS A 15 4.52 -0.50 -8.89
C LYS A 15 3.04 -0.25 -8.61
N VAL A 16 2.50 0.82 -9.18
CA VAL A 16 1.07 1.11 -9.08
C VAL A 16 0.30 0.16 -10.01
N ALA A 17 -0.65 -0.56 -9.46
CA ALA A 17 -1.52 -1.45 -10.22
C ALA A 17 -2.85 -0.79 -10.55
N VAL A 18 -3.42 -0.04 -9.60
CA VAL A 18 -4.68 0.68 -9.76
C VAL A 18 -4.51 2.09 -9.19
N ALA A 19 -4.90 3.09 -9.96
CA ALA A 19 -4.97 4.47 -9.47
C ALA A 19 -6.27 5.08 -9.98
N ASP A 20 -7.17 5.40 -9.05
CA ASP A 20 -8.47 5.98 -9.36
C ASP A 20 -8.67 7.24 -8.52
N PRO A 21 -8.21 8.40 -9.02
CA PRO A 21 -8.34 9.65 -8.28
C PRO A 21 -9.79 10.04 -8.02
N ALA A 22 -10.70 9.70 -8.91
CA ALA A 22 -12.12 10.04 -8.76
C ALA A 22 -12.74 9.30 -7.58
N GLU A 23 -12.38 8.04 -7.37
CA GLU A 23 -12.84 7.24 -6.24
C GLU A 23 -11.93 7.37 -5.02
N GLY A 24 -10.79 8.04 -5.16
CA GLY A 24 -9.84 8.18 -4.07
C GLY A 24 -9.15 6.87 -3.70
N TYR A 25 -8.76 6.08 -4.69
CA TYR A 25 -8.20 4.75 -4.45
C TYR A 25 -6.87 4.56 -5.17
N LEU A 26 -5.94 3.92 -4.49
CA LEU A 26 -4.66 3.50 -5.04
C LEU A 26 -4.31 2.12 -4.52
N GLU A 27 -3.84 1.25 -5.40
CA GLU A 27 -3.38 -0.08 -5.03
C GLU A 27 -2.08 -0.38 -5.77
N THR A 28 -1.10 -0.95 -5.06
CA THR A 28 0.13 -1.40 -5.69
C THR A 28 0.02 -2.86 -6.12
N SER A 29 0.92 -3.28 -7.00
CA SER A 29 1.15 -4.69 -7.26
C SER A 29 1.79 -5.34 -6.03
N TRP A 30 1.79 -6.67 -5.97
CA TRP A 30 2.52 -7.39 -4.94
C TRP A 30 4.01 -7.10 -5.05
N TYR A 31 4.64 -6.82 -3.92
CA TYR A 31 6.02 -6.39 -3.83
C TYR A 31 6.76 -7.24 -2.83
N ASP A 32 7.91 -7.79 -3.23
CA ASP A 32 8.78 -8.55 -2.34
C ASP A 32 9.76 -7.59 -1.66
N ILE A 33 9.61 -7.42 -0.36
CA ILE A 33 10.43 -6.48 0.41
C ILE A 33 11.89 -6.93 0.44
N ARG A 34 12.13 -8.23 0.48
CA ARG A 34 13.49 -8.79 0.57
C ARG A 34 14.27 -8.53 -0.71
N THR A 35 13.66 -8.76 -1.87
CA THR A 35 14.33 -8.57 -3.16
C THR A 35 14.15 -7.16 -3.70
N ARG A 36 13.25 -6.37 -3.09
CA ARG A 36 12.90 -5.01 -3.53
C ARG A 36 12.42 -4.98 -4.98
N ALA A 37 11.56 -5.92 -5.32
CA ALA A 37 11.06 -6.04 -6.68
C ALA A 37 9.58 -6.43 -6.69
N THR A 38 8.88 -5.99 -7.74
CA THR A 38 7.51 -6.43 -7.99
C THR A 38 7.52 -7.94 -8.24
N VAL A 39 6.58 -8.64 -7.60
CA VAL A 39 6.45 -10.08 -7.78
C VAL A 39 5.84 -10.36 -9.14
N THR A 40 6.51 -11.20 -9.92
CA THR A 40 6.01 -11.70 -11.20
C THR A 40 5.92 -13.20 -11.09
N GLY A 41 4.74 -13.76 -11.39
CA GLY A 41 4.51 -15.17 -11.23
C GLY A 41 4.32 -15.57 -9.78
N ARG A 42 4.76 -16.78 -9.43
CA ARG A 42 4.54 -17.35 -8.11
C ARG A 42 5.60 -16.88 -7.13
N ALA A 43 5.16 -16.34 -5.99
CA ALA A 43 6.07 -15.94 -4.92
C ALA A 43 6.54 -17.16 -4.14
N ARG A 44 7.82 -17.17 -3.75
CA ARG A 44 8.41 -18.27 -2.97
C ARG A 44 8.24 -18.05 -1.47
N ASP A 45 8.39 -16.81 -1.02
CA ASP A 45 8.33 -16.47 0.40
C ASP A 45 7.25 -15.41 0.60
N LEU A 46 6.05 -15.89 0.93
CA LEU A 46 4.88 -15.02 1.06
C LEU A 46 4.97 -14.09 2.27
N ASP A 47 5.80 -14.41 3.26
CA ASP A 47 5.96 -13.56 4.44
C ASP A 47 6.58 -12.21 4.11
N GLN A 48 7.28 -12.12 2.98
CA GLN A 48 7.93 -10.90 2.54
C GLN A 48 7.21 -10.20 1.40
N VAL A 49 6.05 -10.72 0.99
CA VAL A 49 5.29 -10.18 -0.13
C VAL A 49 4.13 -9.34 0.39
N VAL A 50 4.12 -8.07 0.02
CA VAL A 50 3.14 -7.10 0.53
C VAL A 50 2.50 -6.31 -0.60
N LYS A 51 1.36 -5.73 -0.29
CA LYS A 51 0.64 -4.80 -1.14
C LYS A 51 0.22 -3.61 -0.29
N VAL A 52 0.30 -2.41 -0.86
CA VAL A 52 -0.09 -1.18 -0.20
C VAL A 52 -1.32 -0.61 -0.89
N ARG A 53 -2.28 -0.14 -0.10
CA ARG A 53 -3.47 0.55 -0.59
C ARG A 53 -3.63 1.88 0.12
N PHE A 54 -4.11 2.87 -0.62
CA PHE A 54 -4.47 4.17 -0.09
C PHE A 54 -5.92 4.48 -0.42
N PHE A 55 -6.61 5.08 0.54
CA PHE A 55 -7.99 5.53 0.41
C PHE A 55 -8.03 7.00 0.77
N ALA A 56 -8.50 7.84 -0.14
CA ALA A 56 -8.59 9.29 0.07
C ALA A 56 -10.04 9.70 0.02
N ASP A 57 -10.55 10.25 1.13
CA ASP A 57 -11.94 10.67 1.25
C ASP A 57 -12.03 12.17 1.54
N PRO A 58 -12.94 12.89 0.89
CA PRO A 58 -13.21 14.28 1.25
C PRO A 58 -14.00 14.33 2.57
N VAL A 59 -13.51 15.10 3.53
CA VAL A 59 -14.17 15.27 4.83
C VAL A 59 -14.06 16.74 5.22
N ALA A 60 -15.18 17.46 5.29
CA ALA A 60 -15.24 18.83 5.74
C ALA A 60 -14.24 19.75 5.02
N GLY A 61 -14.15 19.64 3.70
CA GLY A 61 -13.25 20.46 2.88
C GLY A 61 -11.79 20.05 2.90
N LYS A 62 -11.47 18.94 3.59
CA LYS A 62 -10.13 18.39 3.66
C LYS A 62 -10.13 16.96 3.09
N THR A 63 -8.96 16.47 2.78
CA THR A 63 -8.81 15.08 2.35
C THR A 63 -8.34 14.25 3.54
N ARG A 64 -9.11 13.21 3.88
CA ARG A 64 -8.66 12.19 4.82
C ARG A 64 -7.98 11.09 4.03
N LEU A 65 -6.76 10.77 4.42
CA LEU A 65 -6.00 9.70 3.79
C LEU A 65 -5.90 8.53 4.77
N ALA A 66 -6.30 7.35 4.33
CA ALA A 66 -6.08 6.10 5.06
C ALA A 66 -5.18 5.21 4.22
N ALA A 67 -4.34 4.44 4.87
CA ALA A 67 -3.40 3.56 4.19
C ALA A 67 -3.37 2.20 4.89
N GLU A 68 -3.17 1.15 4.11
CA GLU A 68 -2.99 -0.19 4.66
C GLU A 68 -1.87 -0.91 3.92
N CYS A 69 -1.22 -1.82 4.62
CA CYS A 69 -0.29 -2.75 4.03
C CYS A 69 -0.72 -4.15 4.42
N VAL A 70 -0.90 -5.01 3.43
CA VAL A 70 -1.34 -6.39 3.63
C VAL A 70 -0.30 -7.34 3.09
N ARG A 71 -0.21 -8.54 3.70
CA ARG A 71 0.60 -9.63 3.19
C ARG A 71 -0.30 -10.71 2.61
N ARG A 72 0.24 -11.50 1.74
CA ARG A 72 -0.46 -12.63 1.16
C ARG A 72 -0.16 -13.88 1.98
N ILE A 73 -1.22 -14.57 2.45
CA ILE A 73 -1.04 -15.74 3.32
C ILE A 73 -0.91 -17.05 2.55
N ALA A 74 -1.33 -17.07 1.28
CA ALA A 74 -1.22 -18.24 0.43
C ALA A 74 -1.26 -17.82 -1.04
N ASP A 75 -0.73 -18.64 -1.90
CA ASP A 75 -0.79 -18.46 -3.35
C ASP A 75 -1.71 -19.53 -3.93
N ASP A 76 -3.02 -19.35 -3.72
CA ASP A 76 -4.04 -20.30 -4.12
C ASP A 76 -4.98 -19.64 -5.14
N PRO A 77 -4.88 -19.99 -6.44
CA PRO A 77 -5.73 -19.38 -7.45
C PRO A 77 -7.20 -19.78 -7.35
N SER A 78 -7.54 -20.79 -6.54
CA SER A 78 -8.93 -21.20 -6.35
C SER A 78 -9.69 -20.32 -5.36
N GLU A 79 -8.97 -19.46 -4.58
CA GLU A 79 -9.57 -18.58 -3.59
C GLU A 79 -9.56 -17.14 -4.06
N PRO A 80 -10.59 -16.33 -3.69
CA PRO A 80 -10.54 -14.89 -3.94
C PRO A 80 -9.31 -14.27 -3.28
N GLU A 81 -8.64 -13.37 -3.99
CA GLU A 81 -7.40 -12.80 -3.52
C GLU A 81 -7.56 -12.09 -2.16
N ARG A 82 -8.69 -11.40 -1.95
CA ARG A 82 -8.92 -10.70 -0.68
C ARG A 82 -9.00 -11.64 0.51
N ASP A 83 -9.45 -12.87 0.32
CA ASP A 83 -9.50 -13.87 1.39
C ASP A 83 -8.11 -14.34 1.79
N LEU A 84 -7.12 -14.13 0.93
CA LEU A 84 -5.74 -14.53 1.17
C LEU A 84 -4.88 -13.39 1.74
N GLU A 85 -5.50 -12.25 2.06
CA GLU A 85 -4.81 -11.09 2.59
C GLU A 85 -4.95 -10.98 4.09
N ARG A 86 -3.89 -10.53 4.75
CA ARG A 86 -3.89 -10.18 6.18
C ARG A 86 -3.11 -8.90 6.38
N MET A 87 -3.54 -8.08 7.32
CA MET A 87 -2.79 -6.89 7.71
C MET A 87 -1.42 -7.31 8.22
N VAL A 88 -0.38 -6.57 7.81
CA VAL A 88 0.95 -6.83 8.32
C VAL A 88 1.04 -6.44 9.81
N PRO A 89 1.79 -7.19 10.63
CA PRO A 89 1.95 -6.83 12.04
C PRO A 89 2.68 -5.50 12.21
N ASP A 90 2.41 -4.82 13.33
CA ASP A 90 3.19 -3.64 13.72
C ASP A 90 4.65 -4.05 13.85
N SER A 91 5.54 -3.12 13.50
CA SER A 91 7.00 -3.35 13.52
C SER A 91 7.50 -4.35 12.47
N SER A 92 6.64 -4.91 11.63
CA SER A 92 7.08 -5.76 10.52
C SER A 92 7.73 -4.93 9.42
N PRO A 93 8.56 -5.53 8.55
CA PRO A 93 9.13 -4.80 7.41
C PRO A 93 8.09 -4.12 6.53
N GLY A 94 6.93 -4.75 6.33
CA GLY A 94 5.83 -4.16 5.57
C GLY A 94 5.26 -2.91 6.23
N ARG A 95 5.13 -2.92 7.55
CA ARG A 95 4.65 -1.75 8.29
C ARG A 95 5.68 -0.63 8.26
N ILE A 96 6.95 -0.95 8.38
CA ILE A 96 8.03 0.05 8.27
C ILE A 96 8.02 0.70 6.89
N LEU A 97 7.84 -0.09 5.84
CA LEU A 97 7.72 0.41 4.47
C LEU A 97 6.54 1.39 4.35
N LEU A 98 5.37 0.99 4.84
CA LEU A 98 4.18 1.84 4.80
C LEU A 98 4.38 3.13 5.57
N ASP A 99 4.92 3.06 6.79
CA ASP A 99 5.15 4.23 7.63
C ASP A 99 6.12 5.22 6.97
N GLY A 100 7.11 4.72 6.25
CA GLY A 100 8.03 5.55 5.49
C GLY A 100 7.33 6.31 4.37
N ILE A 101 6.47 5.63 3.62
CA ILE A 101 5.70 6.26 2.54
C ILE A 101 4.75 7.32 3.09
N VAL A 102 4.00 6.99 4.14
CA VAL A 102 3.07 7.92 4.77
C VAL A 102 3.79 9.11 5.38
N GLY A 103 4.95 8.88 6.00
CA GLY A 103 5.76 9.96 6.57
C GLY A 103 6.19 10.97 5.51
N ARG A 104 6.59 10.51 4.34
CA ARG A 104 6.97 11.40 3.23
C ARG A 104 5.76 12.16 2.70
N LEU A 105 4.59 11.52 2.61
CA LEU A 105 3.36 12.19 2.21
C LEU A 105 2.96 13.30 3.19
N ARG A 106 3.05 13.03 4.49
CA ARG A 106 2.74 14.01 5.53
C ARG A 106 3.70 15.21 5.48
N ALA A 107 4.97 14.95 5.23
CA ALA A 107 5.95 16.01 5.11
C ALA A 107 5.68 16.92 3.92
N ALA A 108 5.25 16.33 2.79
CA ALA A 108 4.94 17.09 1.58
C ALA A 108 3.55 17.75 1.63
N TYR A 109 2.60 17.17 2.35
CA TYR A 109 1.21 17.62 2.42
C TYR A 109 0.71 17.63 3.86
N PRO A 110 1.19 18.59 4.71
CA PRO A 110 0.85 18.56 6.14
C PRO A 110 -0.65 18.70 6.44
N ALA A 111 -1.43 19.30 5.50
CA ALA A 111 -2.86 19.49 5.68
C ALA A 111 -3.67 18.20 5.49
N ALA A 112 -3.09 17.16 4.93
CA ALA A 112 -3.77 15.89 4.75
C ALA A 112 -3.76 15.10 6.05
N ALA A 113 -4.93 14.79 6.59
CA ALA A 113 -5.02 13.90 7.74
C ALA A 113 -4.72 12.49 7.27
N ALA A 114 -3.96 11.72 8.06
CA ALA A 114 -3.55 10.40 7.65
C ALA A 114 -3.63 9.40 8.80
N PRO A 115 -4.85 8.98 9.19
CA PRO A 115 -4.97 7.84 10.09
C PRO A 115 -4.47 6.58 9.40
N LEU A 116 -3.81 5.72 10.13
CA LEU A 116 -3.18 4.53 9.58
C LEU A 116 -3.84 3.26 10.06
N ARG A 117 -3.73 2.25 9.22
CA ARG A 117 -4.17 0.90 9.55
C ARG A 117 -3.08 -0.10 9.24
#